data_932b5492c1a2fcca2530e561029813b4
#
_entry.id   932b5492c1a2fcca2530e561029813b4
#
_cell.length_a   1.000
_cell.length_b   1.000
_cell.length_c   1.000
_cell.angle_alpha   90.00
_cell.angle_beta   90.00
_cell.angle_gamma   90.00
#
_symmetry.space_group_name_H-M   'P 1'
#
loop_
_entity.id
_entity.type
_entity.pdbx_description
1 polymer ?
#
loop_
_entity_poly.entity_id
_entity_poly.type
_entity_poly.pdbx_seq_one_letter_code
_entity_poly.pdbx_strand_id
1 'polypeptide(L)'
;LSYQWYKGASLIAGATSINYTATIAGNYKCRVTKTATGCFKNSNVINVSVPCKEGVLTTNEKTITIAPNPNNGTFMLDVLFIEPKELNPETATVEIYNPLSQLIFTQQLPVLDNAIHENISINNLAAGIYQVKIIFAENSYTQQLLIHN
;
A
#
# COMPACT_ATOMS: atom_id res chain seq x y z
N LEU A 1 -22.20 25.63 32.80
CA LEU A 1 -22.50 24.64 31.77
C LEU A 1 -21.62 23.42 32.00
N SER A 2 -22.20 22.23 31.83
CA SER A 2 -21.47 20.97 31.75
C SER A 2 -21.67 20.33 30.40
N TYR A 3 -20.68 19.56 29.97
CA TYR A 3 -20.64 18.92 28.66
C TYR A 3 -20.55 17.42 28.85
N GLN A 4 -21.12 16.66 27.94
CA GLN A 4 -20.99 15.22 27.88
C GLN A 4 -21.08 14.77 26.42
N TRP A 5 -20.06 14.08 25.96
CA TRP A 5 -20.01 13.57 24.59
C TRP A 5 -20.55 12.15 24.51
N TYR A 6 -21.17 11.87 23.37
CA TYR A 6 -21.78 10.57 23.02
C TYR A 6 -21.30 10.12 21.65
N LYS A 7 -21.15 8.83 21.51
CA LYS A 7 -20.98 8.16 20.19
C LYS A 7 -22.24 7.36 19.93
N GLY A 8 -23.04 7.77 18.94
CA GLY A 8 -24.37 7.21 18.73
C GLY A 8 -25.28 7.44 19.94
N ALA A 9 -25.75 6.34 20.53
CA ALA A 9 -26.54 6.35 21.75
C ALA A 9 -25.68 6.21 23.02
N SER A 10 -24.41 5.79 22.90
CA SER A 10 -23.55 5.46 24.04
C SER A 10 -22.82 6.70 24.56
N LEU A 11 -22.76 6.83 25.88
CA LEU A 11 -22.00 7.84 26.58
C LEU A 11 -20.49 7.53 26.46
N ILE A 12 -19.67 8.53 26.22
CA ILE A 12 -18.21 8.41 26.24
C ILE A 12 -17.74 8.80 27.65
N ALA A 13 -17.27 7.83 28.39
CA ALA A 13 -16.82 8.04 29.78
C ALA A 13 -15.68 9.07 29.84
N GLY A 14 -15.80 10.03 30.77
CA GLY A 14 -14.80 11.07 30.97
C GLY A 14 -14.76 12.19 29.93
N ALA A 15 -15.56 12.12 28.85
CA ALA A 15 -15.59 13.15 27.83
C ALA A 15 -16.51 14.31 28.21
N THR A 16 -16.06 15.14 29.16
CA THR A 16 -16.81 16.25 29.76
C THR A 16 -16.25 17.63 29.42
N SER A 17 -15.25 17.72 28.57
CA SER A 17 -14.71 18.99 28.08
C SER A 17 -15.54 19.57 26.95
N ILE A 18 -15.43 20.88 26.73
CA ILE A 18 -16.07 21.58 25.61
C ILE A 18 -15.62 21.03 24.26
N ASN A 19 -14.39 20.56 24.18
CA ASN A 19 -13.80 19.94 22.99
C ASN A 19 -13.62 18.44 23.22
N TYR A 20 -13.85 17.65 22.19
CA TYR A 20 -13.59 16.21 22.14
C TYR A 20 -12.95 15.84 20.81
N THR A 21 -11.83 15.15 20.88
CA THR A 21 -11.14 14.64 19.68
C THR A 21 -11.56 13.19 19.42
N ALA A 22 -12.33 12.98 18.36
CA ALA A 22 -12.76 11.64 17.97
C ALA A 22 -11.66 10.95 17.15
N THR A 23 -11.23 9.79 17.60
CA THR A 23 -10.19 8.96 16.95
C THR A 23 -10.78 7.74 16.22
N ILE A 24 -12.06 7.49 16.36
CA ILE A 24 -12.76 6.34 15.78
C ILE A 24 -13.95 6.86 14.97
N ALA A 25 -14.19 6.27 13.79
CA ALA A 25 -15.37 6.61 12.98
C ALA A 25 -16.68 6.42 13.73
N GLY A 26 -17.64 7.30 13.50
CA GLY A 26 -18.97 7.22 14.11
C GLY A 26 -19.69 8.54 14.16
N ASN A 27 -20.91 8.50 14.67
CA ASN A 27 -21.76 9.67 14.87
C ASN A 27 -21.59 10.23 16.27
N TYR A 28 -21.11 11.44 16.39
CA TYR A 28 -20.85 12.10 17.65
C TYR A 28 -21.81 13.25 17.91
N LYS A 29 -22.19 13.44 19.17
CA LYS A 29 -22.97 14.59 19.63
C LYS A 29 -22.54 15.00 21.04
N CYS A 30 -22.66 16.26 21.36
CA CYS A 30 -22.43 16.79 22.70
C CYS A 30 -23.77 17.17 23.35
N ARG A 31 -23.98 16.74 24.58
CA ARG A 31 -25.04 17.26 25.43
C ARG A 31 -24.47 18.38 26.29
N VAL A 32 -25.08 19.55 26.19
CA VAL A 32 -24.75 20.71 27.01
C VAL A 32 -25.85 20.88 28.05
N THR A 33 -25.49 20.86 29.32
CA THR A 33 -26.44 21.01 30.44
C THR A 33 -26.16 22.32 31.17
N LYS A 34 -27.22 23.09 31.43
CA LYS A 34 -27.17 24.27 32.26
C LYS A 34 -27.23 23.82 33.72
N THR A 35 -26.08 23.89 34.45
CA THR A 35 -25.94 23.33 35.80
C THR A 35 -26.92 23.94 36.82
N ALA A 36 -27.28 25.21 36.66
CA ALA A 36 -28.22 25.91 37.57
C ALA A 36 -29.70 25.41 37.45
N THR A 37 -30.10 24.89 36.30
CA THR A 37 -31.51 24.53 36.04
C THR A 37 -31.70 23.08 35.65
N GLY A 38 -30.63 22.36 35.41
CA GLY A 38 -30.64 20.97 34.89
C GLY A 38 -31.10 20.84 33.43
N CYS A 39 -31.52 21.93 32.79
CA CYS A 39 -31.96 21.90 31.39
C CYS A 39 -30.78 21.54 30.47
N PHE A 40 -31.04 20.70 29.49
CA PHE A 40 -30.00 20.30 28.51
C PHE A 40 -30.46 20.45 27.08
N LYS A 41 -29.49 20.57 26.17
CA LYS A 41 -29.66 20.53 24.72
C LYS A 41 -28.53 19.69 24.11
N ASN A 42 -28.87 18.92 23.10
CA ASN A 42 -27.87 18.20 22.31
C ASN A 42 -27.42 19.06 21.13
N SER A 43 -26.15 18.95 20.74
CA SER A 43 -25.63 19.49 19.50
C SER A 43 -26.23 18.76 18.31
N ASN A 44 -25.99 19.27 17.10
CA ASN A 44 -26.13 18.49 15.88
C ASN A 44 -25.23 17.27 15.94
N VAL A 45 -25.63 16.23 15.22
CA VAL A 45 -24.79 15.03 15.06
C VAL A 45 -23.68 15.34 14.07
N ILE A 46 -22.45 15.05 14.45
CA ILE A 46 -21.27 15.16 13.61
C ILE A 46 -20.89 13.73 13.20
N ASN A 47 -20.94 13.44 11.91
CA ASN A 47 -20.42 12.18 11.38
C ASN A 47 -18.89 12.31 11.22
N VAL A 48 -18.15 11.53 11.98
CA VAL A 48 -16.71 11.39 11.84
C VAL A 48 -16.45 10.14 11.02
N SER A 49 -15.97 10.32 9.81
CA SER A 49 -15.35 9.26 9.04
C SER A 49 -13.84 9.34 9.29
N VAL A 50 -13.25 8.28 9.79
CA VAL A 50 -11.82 8.10 9.64
C VAL A 50 -11.69 7.63 8.20
N PRO A 51 -11.11 8.42 7.28
CA PRO A 51 -10.73 7.83 6.00
C PRO A 51 -9.88 6.64 6.39
N CYS A 52 -10.26 5.43 5.97
CA CYS A 52 -9.28 4.38 5.86
C CYS A 52 -8.18 5.04 5.04
N LYS A 53 -7.08 5.42 5.71
CA LYS A 53 -5.83 5.48 5.02
C LYS A 53 -5.73 4.06 4.48
N GLU A 54 -6.05 3.90 3.21
CA GLU A 54 -5.60 2.75 2.43
C GLU A 54 -4.08 2.77 2.52
N GLY A 55 -3.55 2.21 3.61
CA GLY A 55 -2.16 2.39 3.99
C GLY A 55 -1.80 1.66 5.26
N VAL A 56 -2.68 0.80 5.75
CA VAL A 56 -2.36 -0.48 6.34
C VAL A 56 -3.30 -1.45 5.67
N LEU A 57 -3.17 -1.53 4.44
CA LEU A 57 -3.36 -2.76 3.76
C LEU A 57 -2.31 -3.70 4.38
N THR A 58 -2.76 -4.78 4.90
CA THR A 58 -2.35 -6.07 4.38
C THR A 58 -2.59 -6.05 2.87
N THR A 59 -2.05 -5.09 2.16
CA THR A 59 -1.77 -5.25 0.77
C THR A 59 -0.52 -6.09 0.75
N ASN A 60 -0.61 -7.20 0.12
CA ASN A 60 0.45 -7.84 -0.61
C ASN A 60 1.02 -6.80 -1.61
N GLU A 61 1.50 -5.65 -1.14
CA GLU A 61 2.18 -4.65 -1.94
C GLU A 61 3.61 -5.08 -2.09
N LYS A 62 3.77 -6.02 -3.03
CA LYS A 62 5.05 -6.20 -3.67
C LYS A 62 5.49 -4.85 -4.23
N THR A 63 6.72 -4.51 -3.99
CA THR A 63 7.36 -3.38 -4.65
C THR A 63 8.27 -3.93 -5.73
N ILE A 64 8.09 -3.51 -6.98
CA ILE A 64 8.99 -3.81 -8.08
C ILE A 64 9.54 -2.50 -8.60
N THR A 65 10.84 -2.33 -8.52
CA THR A 65 11.55 -1.16 -9.02
C THR A 65 12.57 -1.59 -10.06
N ILE A 66 12.59 -0.90 -11.18
CA ILE A 66 13.58 -1.05 -12.24
C ILE A 66 14.26 0.31 -12.41
N ALA A 67 15.55 0.40 -12.16
CA ALA A 67 16.30 1.64 -12.23
C ALA A 67 17.71 1.46 -12.84
N PRO A 68 18.13 2.35 -13.74
CA PRO A 68 17.36 3.43 -14.34
C PRO A 68 16.27 2.90 -15.29
N ASN A 69 15.18 3.66 -15.43
CA ASN A 69 14.15 3.39 -16.45
C ASN A 69 13.64 4.75 -16.95
N PRO A 70 14.00 5.20 -18.16
CA PRO A 70 14.66 4.47 -19.27
C PRO A 70 16.13 4.08 -19.03
N ASN A 71 16.63 3.09 -19.80
CA ASN A 71 18.02 2.66 -19.79
C ASN A 71 18.46 2.14 -21.19
N ASN A 72 19.72 1.69 -21.28
CA ASN A 72 20.34 1.17 -22.50
C ASN A 72 20.48 -0.37 -22.51
N GLY A 73 19.70 -1.07 -21.69
CA GLY A 73 19.75 -2.52 -21.54
C GLY A 73 20.42 -2.98 -20.23
N THR A 74 20.92 -2.07 -19.39
CA THR A 74 21.45 -2.37 -18.07
C THR A 74 20.65 -1.67 -17.00
N PHE A 75 20.14 -2.43 -16.04
CA PHE A 75 19.30 -1.90 -14.96
C PHE A 75 19.38 -2.78 -13.70
N MET A 76 19.14 -2.17 -12.56
CA MET A 76 18.91 -2.83 -11.29
C MET A 76 17.44 -3.25 -11.20
N LEU A 77 17.21 -4.51 -10.86
CA LEU A 77 15.88 -5.04 -10.53
C LEU A 77 15.81 -5.24 -9.02
N ASP A 78 14.97 -4.43 -8.37
CA ASP A 78 14.63 -4.56 -6.96
C ASP A 78 13.19 -5.06 -6.84
N VAL A 79 13.00 -6.17 -6.17
CA VAL A 79 11.68 -6.75 -5.88
C VAL A 79 11.59 -7.05 -4.40
N LEU A 80 10.53 -6.57 -3.77
CA LEU A 80 10.18 -6.94 -2.41
C LEU A 80 8.88 -7.73 -2.44
N PHE A 81 8.91 -8.98 -2.00
CA PHE A 81 7.74 -9.83 -1.85
C PHE A 81 7.20 -9.74 -0.43
N ILE A 82 5.91 -9.47 -0.31
CA ILE A 82 5.21 -9.47 0.98
C ILE A 82 4.32 -10.72 1.00
N GLU A 83 4.94 -11.87 1.16
CA GLU A 83 4.25 -13.15 1.30
C GLU A 83 4.51 -13.72 2.70
N PRO A 84 3.54 -14.45 3.28
CA PRO A 84 3.78 -15.11 4.56
C PRO A 84 4.91 -16.15 4.42
N LYS A 85 5.75 -16.20 5.41
CA LYS A 85 7.03 -16.93 5.53
C LYS A 85 6.98 -18.45 5.25
N GLU A 86 5.83 -19.02 4.91
CA GLU A 86 5.65 -20.47 4.76
C GLU A 86 5.73 -21.00 3.31
N LEU A 87 5.82 -20.11 2.33
CA LEU A 87 5.97 -20.45 0.91
C LEU A 87 7.22 -19.76 0.36
N ASN A 88 8.41 -20.23 0.73
CA ASN A 88 9.67 -19.73 0.19
C ASN A 88 10.19 -20.63 -0.95
N PRO A 89 9.83 -20.36 -2.20
CA PRO A 89 10.73 -20.75 -3.28
C PRO A 89 12.02 -19.93 -3.07
N GLU A 90 13.16 -20.62 -3.07
CA GLU A 90 14.48 -19.99 -2.94
C GLU A 90 14.85 -19.15 -4.17
N THR A 91 14.04 -19.23 -5.24
CA THR A 91 14.29 -18.56 -6.51
C THR A 91 13.01 -18.01 -7.14
N ALA A 92 13.17 -16.91 -7.88
CA ALA A 92 12.16 -16.39 -8.79
C ALA A 92 12.68 -16.45 -10.24
N THR A 93 11.79 -16.61 -11.20
CA THR A 93 12.13 -16.54 -12.61
C THR A 93 11.82 -15.16 -13.16
N VAL A 94 12.81 -14.52 -13.76
CA VAL A 94 12.64 -13.25 -14.48
C VAL A 94 12.66 -13.53 -15.97
N GLU A 95 11.62 -13.08 -16.67
CA GLU A 95 11.45 -13.18 -18.11
C GLU A 95 11.31 -11.78 -18.70
N ILE A 96 11.95 -11.53 -19.83
CA ILE A 96 11.82 -10.24 -20.54
C ILE A 96 11.30 -10.48 -21.94
N TYR A 97 10.28 -9.73 -22.28
CA TYR A 97 9.59 -9.80 -23.56
C TYR A 97 9.79 -8.50 -24.34
N ASN A 98 10.04 -8.65 -25.65
CA ASN A 98 10.14 -7.51 -26.57
C ASN A 98 8.75 -6.92 -26.89
N PRO A 99 8.67 -5.79 -27.64
CA PRO A 99 7.39 -5.19 -28.05
C PRO A 99 6.49 -6.11 -28.88
N LEU A 100 7.03 -7.18 -29.47
CA LEU A 100 6.29 -8.21 -30.21
C LEU A 100 5.86 -9.39 -29.34
N SER A 101 5.98 -9.27 -28.01
CA SER A 101 5.68 -10.32 -27.02
C SER A 101 6.52 -11.59 -27.18
N GLN A 102 7.70 -11.49 -27.76
CA GLN A 102 8.64 -12.60 -27.86
C GLN A 102 9.55 -12.60 -26.61
N LEU A 103 9.75 -13.76 -26.02
CA LEU A 103 10.68 -13.95 -24.92
C LEU A 103 12.12 -13.77 -25.43
N ILE A 104 12.85 -12.82 -24.87
CA ILE A 104 14.24 -12.50 -25.27
C ILE A 104 15.27 -12.76 -24.15
N PHE A 105 14.82 -12.92 -22.92
CA PHE A 105 15.68 -13.17 -21.78
C PHE A 105 14.90 -13.93 -20.70
N THR A 106 15.59 -14.89 -20.07
CA THR A 106 15.09 -15.60 -18.89
C THR A 106 16.24 -15.91 -17.97
N GLN A 107 16.02 -15.72 -16.67
CA GLN A 107 17.00 -16.03 -15.62
C GLN A 107 16.28 -16.39 -14.33
N GLN A 108 16.83 -17.37 -13.60
CA GLN A 108 16.44 -17.63 -12.21
C GLN A 108 17.30 -16.80 -11.29
N LEU A 109 16.68 -16.06 -10.39
CA LEU A 109 17.34 -15.21 -9.40
C LEU A 109 17.07 -15.72 -8.00
N PRO A 110 18.07 -15.68 -7.10
CA PRO A 110 17.84 -16.03 -5.70
C PRO A 110 16.91 -15.02 -5.04
N VAL A 111 16.05 -15.50 -4.17
CA VAL A 111 15.22 -14.66 -3.30
C VAL A 111 15.78 -14.74 -1.89
N LEU A 112 16.36 -13.66 -1.41
CA LEU A 112 16.96 -13.55 -0.09
C LEU A 112 16.13 -12.58 0.76
N ASP A 113 15.72 -13.02 1.94
CA ASP A 113 14.90 -12.20 2.86
C ASP A 113 13.64 -11.60 2.18
N ASN A 114 12.97 -12.40 1.35
CA ASN A 114 11.81 -12.00 0.53
C ASN A 114 12.12 -10.89 -0.50
N ALA A 115 13.36 -10.74 -0.91
CA ALA A 115 13.77 -9.71 -1.87
C ALA A 115 14.65 -10.29 -2.99
N ILE A 116 14.59 -9.61 -4.14
CA ILE A 116 15.57 -9.72 -5.22
C ILE A 116 16.25 -8.36 -5.33
N HIS A 117 17.57 -8.37 -5.43
CA HIS A 117 18.39 -7.19 -5.68
C HIS A 117 19.49 -7.56 -6.67
N GLU A 118 19.19 -7.42 -7.97
CA GLU A 118 20.07 -7.94 -9.02
C GLU A 118 20.26 -6.95 -10.17
N ASN A 119 21.50 -6.89 -10.67
CA ASN A 119 21.83 -6.09 -11.85
C ASN A 119 21.70 -6.96 -13.11
N ILE A 120 20.76 -6.60 -13.97
CA ILE A 120 20.50 -7.28 -15.24
C ILE A 120 21.11 -6.48 -16.38
N SER A 121 21.84 -7.16 -17.26
CA SER A 121 22.41 -6.54 -18.46
C SER A 121 22.09 -7.39 -19.69
N ILE A 122 21.45 -6.76 -20.67
CA ILE A 122 21.05 -7.37 -21.93
C ILE A 122 21.59 -6.49 -23.06
N ASN A 123 22.43 -7.06 -23.89
CA ASN A 123 23.04 -6.34 -24.99
C ASN A 123 22.16 -6.33 -26.25
N ASN A 124 22.38 -5.33 -27.11
CA ASN A 124 21.77 -5.24 -28.44
C ASN A 124 20.24 -5.15 -28.43
N LEU A 125 19.66 -4.48 -27.45
CA LEU A 125 18.24 -4.18 -27.45
C LEU A 125 17.94 -2.99 -28.37
N ALA A 126 16.90 -3.12 -29.19
CA ALA A 126 16.36 -1.97 -29.94
C ALA A 126 15.60 -1.05 -28.98
N ALA A 127 15.57 0.25 -29.29
CA ALA A 127 14.74 1.18 -28.52
C ALA A 127 13.25 0.75 -28.56
N GLY A 128 12.59 0.77 -27.42
CA GLY A 128 11.20 0.35 -27.31
C GLY A 128 10.75 0.04 -25.89
N ILE A 129 9.48 -0.35 -25.77
CA ILE A 129 8.88 -0.74 -24.50
C ILE A 129 8.90 -2.27 -24.39
N TYR A 130 9.61 -2.76 -23.40
CA TYR A 130 9.73 -4.16 -23.06
C TYR A 130 8.88 -4.47 -21.82
N GLN A 131 8.60 -5.75 -21.60
CA GLN A 131 7.91 -6.20 -20.40
C GLN A 131 8.82 -7.13 -19.60
N VAL A 132 9.05 -6.79 -18.35
CA VAL A 132 9.75 -7.63 -17.37
C VAL A 132 8.69 -8.35 -16.56
N LYS A 133 8.67 -9.68 -16.67
CA LYS A 133 7.77 -10.55 -15.92
C LYS A 133 8.57 -11.31 -14.85
N ILE A 134 8.12 -11.23 -13.61
CA ILE A 134 8.71 -11.92 -12.47
C ILE A 134 7.73 -12.99 -12.02
N ILE A 135 8.18 -14.24 -11.99
CA ILE A 135 7.39 -15.40 -11.56
C ILE A 135 7.98 -15.88 -10.23
N PHE A 136 7.15 -15.86 -9.18
CA PHE A 136 7.55 -16.28 -7.85
C PHE A 136 6.39 -17.08 -7.23
N ALA A 137 6.70 -18.32 -6.84
CA ALA A 137 5.68 -19.30 -6.47
C ALA A 137 4.60 -19.46 -7.56
N GLU A 138 3.34 -19.33 -7.21
CA GLU A 138 2.20 -19.39 -8.13
C GLU A 138 1.84 -18.01 -8.72
N ASN A 139 2.55 -16.95 -8.35
CA ASN A 139 2.26 -15.59 -8.73
C ASN A 139 3.15 -15.12 -9.88
N SER A 140 2.62 -14.25 -10.73
CA SER A 140 3.41 -13.55 -11.75
C SER A 140 3.13 -12.05 -11.71
N TYR A 141 4.17 -11.28 -11.96
CA TYR A 141 4.16 -9.83 -11.86
C TYR A 141 4.82 -9.24 -13.09
N THR A 142 4.29 -8.15 -13.61
CA THR A 142 4.81 -7.52 -14.83
C THR A 142 5.09 -6.04 -14.60
N GLN A 143 6.24 -5.57 -15.08
CA GLN A 143 6.67 -4.18 -15.05
C GLN A 143 7.19 -3.75 -16.42
N GLN A 144 6.96 -2.50 -16.81
CA GLN A 144 7.47 -1.97 -18.06
C GLN A 144 8.93 -1.54 -17.93
N LEU A 145 9.71 -1.84 -18.96
CA LEU A 145 11.10 -1.43 -19.13
C LEU A 145 11.22 -0.64 -20.43
N LEU A 146 11.64 0.62 -20.34
CA LEU A 146 11.85 1.47 -21.50
C LEU A 146 13.32 1.46 -21.89
N ILE A 147 13.62 0.98 -23.11
CA ILE A 147 14.95 1.00 -23.68
C ILE A 147 15.09 2.20 -24.62
N HIS A 148 16.16 2.95 -24.46
CA HIS A 148 16.57 3.99 -25.38
C HIS A 148 18.03 3.77 -25.82
N ASN A 149 18.37 4.20 -27.02
CA ASN A 149 19.73 4.21 -27.56
C ASN A 149 20.36 5.59 -27.36
#